data_2cc5e2f41bc7c6952a37f3366bb03a8b
#
_entry.id   2cc5e2f41bc7c6952a37f3366bb03a8b
#
_cell.length_a   1.000
_cell.length_b   1.000
_cell.length_c   1.000
_cell.angle_alpha   90.00
_cell.angle_beta   90.00
_cell.angle_gamma   90.00
#
_symmetry.space_group_name_H-M   'P 1'
#
loop_
_entity.id
_entity.type
_entity.pdbx_description
1 polymer ?
#
loop_
_entity_poly.entity_id
_entity_poly.type
_entity_poly.pdbx_seq_one_letter_code
_entity_poly.pdbx_strand_id
1 'polypeptide(L)'
;MYAGYRCNIDGNHESFIAKNGKTYMEAHHLIPMSAQDDFENSLDVDANIISLCPVCHRKLHHGIDIDDDLRRLFNSRVELLKQSGIEITLVDLKKYY
;
A
#
# COMPACT_ATOMS: atom_id res chain seq x y z
N MET A 1 -8.54 -6.65 -5.51
CA MET A 1 -8.15 -5.74 -6.61
C MET A 1 -7.84 -4.36 -6.04
N TYR A 2 -6.73 -3.77 -6.41
CA TYR A 2 -6.45 -2.43 -5.94
C TYR A 2 -7.24 -1.40 -6.76
N ALA A 3 -7.48 -0.23 -6.17
CA ALA A 3 -8.40 0.77 -6.73
C ALA A 3 -7.93 1.35 -8.08
N GLY A 4 -6.63 1.43 -8.31
CA GLY A 4 -6.04 1.83 -9.58
C GLY A 4 -6.04 3.32 -9.89
N TYR A 5 -7.06 4.07 -9.50
CA TYR A 5 -7.22 5.47 -9.91
C TYR A 5 -7.46 6.43 -8.76
N ARG A 6 -7.39 5.94 -7.53
CA ARG A 6 -7.53 6.76 -6.33
C ARG A 6 -6.43 6.42 -5.34
N CYS A 7 -5.94 7.44 -4.62
CA CYS A 7 -4.98 7.23 -3.56
C CYS A 7 -5.66 6.53 -2.37
N ASN A 8 -5.12 5.40 -1.92
CA ASN A 8 -5.71 4.64 -0.81
C ASN A 8 -5.49 5.30 0.55
N ILE A 9 -4.58 6.26 0.67
CA ILE A 9 -4.43 7.06 1.90
C ILE A 9 -5.54 8.09 1.98
N ASP A 10 -5.78 8.81 0.89
CA ASP A 10 -6.85 9.80 0.80
C ASP A 10 -7.32 9.87 -0.66
N GLY A 11 -8.56 9.45 -0.91
CA GLY A 11 -9.15 9.42 -2.25
C GLY A 11 -9.30 10.79 -2.90
N ASN A 12 -9.14 11.87 -2.13
CA ASN A 12 -9.16 13.24 -2.64
C ASN A 12 -7.80 13.71 -3.16
N HIS A 13 -6.73 12.95 -2.92
CA HIS A 13 -5.42 13.31 -3.47
C HIS A 13 -5.46 13.23 -4.98
N GLU A 14 -5.00 14.29 -5.61
CA GLU A 14 -4.99 14.41 -7.06
C GLU A 14 -3.63 14.06 -7.64
N SER A 15 -3.62 13.73 -8.91
CA SER A 15 -2.45 13.52 -9.71
C SER A 15 -2.74 13.99 -11.13
N PHE A 16 -1.78 13.88 -12.03
CA PHE A 16 -1.98 14.26 -13.43
C PHE A 16 -2.76 13.15 -14.17
N ILE A 17 -3.31 13.52 -15.32
CA ILE A 17 -3.99 12.57 -16.19
C ILE A 17 -2.95 11.85 -17.04
N ALA A 18 -2.93 10.53 -16.96
CA ALA A 18 -2.03 9.69 -17.74
C ALA A 18 -2.48 9.61 -19.21
N LYS A 19 -1.63 9.06 -20.07
CA LYS A 19 -1.93 8.92 -21.51
C LYS A 19 -3.18 8.09 -21.78
N ASN A 20 -3.55 7.19 -20.88
CA ASN A 20 -4.77 6.38 -21.00
C ASN A 20 -6.06 7.13 -20.61
N GLY A 21 -5.98 8.42 -20.28
CA GLY A 21 -7.13 9.23 -19.87
C GLY A 21 -7.54 9.08 -18.41
N LYS A 22 -6.79 8.33 -17.61
CA LYS A 22 -7.09 8.07 -16.19
C LYS A 22 -6.13 8.86 -15.31
N THR A 23 -6.57 9.16 -14.07
CA THR A 23 -5.70 9.76 -13.07
C THR A 23 -4.51 8.82 -12.79
N TYR A 24 -3.30 9.36 -12.88
CA TYR A 24 -2.09 8.57 -12.66
C TYR A 24 -1.93 8.22 -11.19
N MET A 25 -1.81 6.93 -10.90
CA MET A 25 -1.50 6.41 -9.56
C MET A 25 -0.42 5.35 -9.70
N GLU A 26 0.30 5.11 -8.60
CA GLU A 26 1.37 4.12 -8.56
C GLU A 26 0.96 2.96 -7.66
N ALA A 27 1.30 1.75 -8.08
CA ALA A 27 1.08 0.56 -7.29
C ALA A 27 2.22 0.39 -6.28
N HIS A 28 1.86 -0.03 -5.06
CA HIS A 28 2.83 -0.24 -3.98
C HIS A 28 2.43 -1.49 -3.20
N HIS A 29 3.39 -2.36 -2.92
CA HIS A 29 3.16 -3.49 -2.02
C HIS A 29 3.24 -2.97 -0.59
N LEU A 30 2.15 -3.09 0.16
CA LEU A 30 2.09 -2.59 1.55
C LEU A 30 3.14 -3.29 2.42
N ILE A 31 3.19 -4.63 2.35
CA ILE A 31 4.29 -5.40 2.89
C ILE A 31 5.31 -5.53 1.77
N PRO A 32 6.52 -4.98 1.92
CA PRO A 32 7.50 -4.98 0.84
C PRO A 32 7.84 -6.40 0.35
N MET A 33 8.02 -6.57 -0.95
CA MET A 33 8.39 -7.87 -1.51
C MET A 33 9.71 -8.40 -0.95
N SER A 34 10.58 -7.52 -0.49
CA SER A 34 11.83 -7.91 0.19
C SER A 34 11.59 -8.71 1.47
N ALA A 35 10.38 -8.63 2.04
CA ALA A 35 10.01 -9.36 3.25
C ALA A 35 9.42 -10.74 2.95
N GLN A 36 9.40 -11.19 1.70
CA GLN A 36 8.73 -12.43 1.30
C GLN A 36 9.20 -13.64 2.12
N ASP A 37 10.45 -13.70 2.49
CA ASP A 37 10.99 -14.84 3.25
C ASP A 37 10.39 -14.95 4.66
N ASP A 38 9.79 -13.89 5.18
CA ASP A 38 9.13 -13.91 6.48
C ASP A 38 7.70 -14.48 6.42
N PHE A 39 7.20 -14.81 5.23
CA PHE A 39 5.82 -15.25 5.01
C PHE A 39 5.78 -16.52 4.18
N GLU A 40 4.83 -17.40 4.49
CA GLU A 40 4.61 -18.64 3.74
C GLU A 40 3.88 -18.40 2.42
N ASN A 41 2.96 -17.45 2.41
CA ASN A 41 2.16 -17.15 1.22
C ASN A 41 2.76 -16.00 0.43
N SER A 42 2.48 -15.96 -0.87
CA SER A 42 2.97 -14.89 -1.73
C SER A 42 2.48 -13.53 -1.28
N LEU A 43 3.38 -12.56 -1.19
CA LEU A 43 3.05 -11.16 -0.95
C LEU A 43 2.59 -10.44 -2.22
N ASP A 44 2.72 -11.06 -3.38
CA ASP A 44 2.29 -10.47 -4.65
C ASP A 44 0.84 -10.85 -4.94
N VAL A 45 -0.06 -10.34 -4.11
CA VAL A 45 -1.51 -10.56 -4.19
C VAL A 45 -2.24 -9.23 -4.10
N ASP A 46 -3.45 -9.17 -4.66
CA ASP A 46 -4.26 -7.94 -4.67
C ASP A 46 -4.44 -7.34 -3.27
N ALA A 47 -4.60 -8.19 -2.26
CA ALA A 47 -4.76 -7.74 -0.87
C ALA A 47 -3.59 -6.89 -0.38
N ASN A 48 -2.40 -7.12 -0.91
CA ASN A 48 -1.17 -6.43 -0.51
C ASN A 48 -0.77 -5.31 -1.49
N ILE A 49 -1.55 -5.09 -2.54
CA ILE A 49 -1.25 -4.03 -3.52
C ILE A 49 -2.18 -2.87 -3.28
N ILE A 50 -1.59 -1.69 -3.08
CA ILE A 50 -2.34 -0.45 -2.87
C ILE A 50 -2.02 0.55 -3.97
N SER A 51 -2.95 1.48 -4.18
CA SER A 51 -2.82 2.56 -5.15
C SER A 51 -2.49 3.84 -4.40
N LEU A 52 -1.45 4.54 -4.82
CA LEU A 52 -1.00 5.78 -4.18
C LEU A 52 -0.75 6.86 -5.22
N CYS A 53 -1.09 8.11 -4.87
CA CYS A 53 -0.59 9.23 -5.65
C CYS A 53 0.94 9.28 -5.53
N PRO A 54 1.65 9.90 -6.51
CA PRO A 54 3.11 9.92 -6.48
C PRO A 54 3.70 10.54 -5.21
N VAL A 55 3.04 11.55 -4.66
CA VAL A 55 3.52 12.21 -3.43
C VAL A 55 3.43 11.25 -2.24
N CYS A 56 2.30 10.57 -2.05
CA CYS A 56 2.14 9.61 -0.96
C CYS A 56 3.08 8.41 -1.11
N HIS A 57 3.27 7.92 -2.33
CA HIS A 57 4.17 6.81 -2.59
C HIS A 57 5.61 7.17 -2.20
N ARG A 58 6.08 8.32 -2.65
CA ARG A 58 7.43 8.79 -2.29
C ARG A 58 7.56 9.09 -0.81
N LYS A 59 6.51 9.63 -0.19
CA LYS A 59 6.51 9.88 1.24
C LYS A 59 6.70 8.60 2.05
N LEU A 60 6.04 7.50 1.67
CA LEU A 60 6.22 6.23 2.36
C LEU A 60 7.66 5.71 2.27
N HIS A 61 8.33 5.94 1.14
CA HIS A 61 9.71 5.48 0.97
C HIS A 61 10.75 6.39 1.60
N HIS A 62 10.48 7.69 1.71
CA HIS A 62 11.48 8.70 2.09
C HIS A 62 11.07 9.60 3.24
N GLY A 63 9.79 9.64 3.60
CA GLY A 63 9.29 10.52 4.65
C GLY A 63 9.59 10.03 6.04
N ILE A 64 9.59 10.94 7.01
CA ILE A 64 9.89 10.61 8.41
C ILE A 64 8.62 10.50 9.26
N ASP A 65 7.49 11.04 8.82
CA ASP A 65 6.24 11.08 9.58
C ASP A 65 5.16 10.31 8.84
N ILE A 66 5.29 8.98 8.84
CA ILE A 66 4.43 8.10 8.04
C ILE A 66 3.53 7.19 8.90
N ASP A 67 3.55 7.33 10.22
CA ASP A 67 2.82 6.42 11.12
C ASP A 67 1.31 6.43 10.86
N ASP A 68 0.71 7.61 10.68
CA ASP A 68 -0.72 7.71 10.41
C ASP A 68 -1.09 7.13 9.06
N ASP A 69 -0.25 7.36 8.06
CA ASP A 69 -0.47 6.83 6.72
C ASP A 69 -0.40 5.29 6.73
N LEU A 70 0.60 4.73 7.40
CA LEU A 70 0.73 3.27 7.53
C LEU A 70 -0.46 2.67 8.28
N ARG A 71 -0.93 3.32 9.34
CA ARG A 71 -2.09 2.85 10.09
C ARG A 71 -3.34 2.82 9.23
N ARG A 72 -3.58 3.87 8.47
CA ARG A 72 -4.74 3.91 7.55
C ARG A 72 -4.69 2.79 6.52
N LEU A 73 -3.53 2.60 5.91
CA LEU A 73 -3.35 1.55 4.92
C LEU A 73 -3.50 0.16 5.55
N PHE A 74 -2.90 -0.04 6.72
CA PHE A 74 -3.01 -1.31 7.45
C PHE A 74 -4.48 -1.62 7.76
N ASN A 75 -5.21 -0.67 8.34
CA ASN A 75 -6.59 -0.88 8.72
C ASN A 75 -7.48 -1.19 7.51
N SER A 76 -7.17 -0.62 6.35
CA SER A 76 -7.92 -0.87 5.13
C SER A 76 -7.67 -2.24 4.52
N ARG A 77 -6.55 -2.90 4.88
CA ARG A 77 -6.10 -4.14 4.23
C ARG A 77 -6.01 -5.34 5.14
N VAL A 78 -6.03 -5.17 6.46
CA VAL A 78 -5.75 -6.26 7.40
C VAL A 78 -6.66 -7.47 7.20
N GLU A 79 -7.94 -7.27 6.98
CA GLU A 79 -8.89 -8.38 6.78
C GLU A 79 -8.64 -9.10 5.44
N LEU A 80 -8.39 -8.35 4.38
CA LEU A 80 -8.08 -8.93 3.08
C LEU A 80 -6.77 -9.72 3.13
N LEU A 81 -5.78 -9.21 3.86
CA LEU A 81 -4.52 -9.92 4.04
C LEU A 81 -4.73 -11.25 4.78
N LYS A 82 -5.54 -11.24 5.84
CA LYS A 82 -5.89 -12.48 6.55
C LYS A 82 -6.57 -13.50 5.63
N GLN A 83 -7.49 -13.04 4.80
CA GLN A 83 -8.17 -13.90 3.83
C GLN A 83 -7.19 -14.50 2.81
N SER A 84 -6.08 -13.83 2.56
CA SER A 84 -5.01 -14.32 1.68
C SER A 84 -3.96 -15.15 2.42
N GLY A 85 -4.19 -15.45 3.69
CA GLY A 85 -3.26 -16.23 4.51
C GLY A 85 -2.06 -15.44 5.01
N ILE A 86 -2.15 -14.11 5.03
CA ILE A 86 -1.07 -13.22 5.48
C ILE A 86 -1.50 -12.57 6.79
N GLU A 87 -0.81 -12.92 7.88
CA GLU A 87 -1.05 -12.30 9.18
C GLU A 87 0.13 -11.42 9.56
N ILE A 88 -0.16 -10.17 9.92
CA ILE A 88 0.84 -9.19 10.31
C ILE A 88 0.19 -8.18 11.24
N THR A 89 0.95 -7.65 12.18
CA THR A 89 0.51 -6.55 13.05
C THR A 89 1.01 -5.22 12.49
N LEU A 90 0.40 -4.13 12.95
CA LEU A 90 0.88 -2.80 12.57
C LEU A 90 2.33 -2.57 13.05
N VAL A 91 2.67 -3.07 14.23
CA VAL A 91 4.03 -2.96 14.77
C VAL A 91 5.03 -3.64 13.82
N ASP A 92 4.68 -4.84 13.35
CA ASP A 92 5.57 -5.58 12.42
C ASP A 92 5.64 -4.89 11.05
N LEU A 93 4.54 -4.33 10.57
CA LEU A 93 4.54 -3.59 9.31
C LEU A 93 5.48 -2.39 9.38
N LYS A 94 5.45 -1.65 10.48
CA LYS A 94 6.32 -0.48 10.67
C LYS A 94 7.81 -0.82 10.59
N LYS A 95 8.19 -2.03 10.94
CA LYS A 95 9.59 -2.46 10.89
C LYS A 95 10.16 -2.51 9.47
N TYR A 96 9.30 -2.59 8.47
CA TYR A 96 9.71 -2.63 7.07
C TYR A 96 9.85 -1.24 6.44
N TYR A 97 9.51 -0.19 7.21
CA TYR A 97 9.56 1.19 6.72
C TYR A 97 10.56 2.10 7.51
#